data_dea6ef11066d34577d2c87e016ee3d8b
#
_entry.id   dea6ef11066d34577d2c87e016ee3d8b
#
_cell.length_a   1.000
_cell.length_b   1.000
_cell.length_c   1.000
_cell.angle_alpha   90.00
_cell.angle_beta   90.00
_cell.angle_gamma   90.00
#
_symmetry.space_group_name_H-M   'P 1'
#
loop_
_entity.id
_entity.type
_entity.pdbx_description
1 polymer ?
#
loop_
_entity_poly.entity_id
_entity_poly.type
_entity_poly.pdbx_seq_one_letter_code
_entity_poly.pdbx_strand_id
1 'polypeptide(L)'
;MAQKFDVCVLGATGVVGKTIIEILEQRDFPINKLYPLASARSAGEFIEFNGKSVEVLDADNFDWSLAQIGFFSAGGSTSAKYAPMAGEAGCIVIDNTSEYRYEPDIPLVVPEVNPQALADYRNRNIIANPNCSTI
;
A
#
# COMPACT_ATOMS: atom_id res chain seq x y z
N MET A 1 -0.16 19.52 16.40
CA MET A 1 -1.11 18.82 15.53
C MET A 1 -0.44 17.64 14.88
N ALA A 2 -1.13 16.51 14.87
CA ALA A 2 -0.59 15.31 14.22
C ALA A 2 -0.61 15.46 12.70
N GLN A 3 0.48 15.09 12.05
CA GLN A 3 0.55 15.04 10.60
C GLN A 3 -0.37 13.94 10.07
N LYS A 4 -1.10 14.23 9.02
CA LYS A 4 -1.95 13.25 8.34
C LYS A 4 -1.37 12.93 6.96
N PHE A 5 -1.65 11.72 6.48
CA PHE A 5 -1.11 11.22 5.23
C PHE A 5 -2.21 10.86 4.26
N ASP A 6 -1.93 11.06 2.98
CA ASP A 6 -2.77 10.54 1.91
C ASP A 6 -2.29 9.13 1.60
N VAL A 7 -3.19 8.16 1.71
CA VAL A 7 -2.85 6.73 1.68
C VAL A 7 -3.65 6.03 0.60
N CYS A 8 -2.99 5.19 -0.20
CA CYS A 8 -3.70 4.31 -1.12
C CYS A 8 -3.54 2.85 -0.69
N VAL A 9 -4.53 2.04 -1.04
CA VAL A 9 -4.52 0.59 -0.80
C VAL A 9 -4.85 -0.08 -2.13
N LEU A 10 -3.86 -0.72 -2.73
CA LEU A 10 -4.03 -1.46 -3.97
C LEU A 10 -4.46 -2.90 -3.65
N GLY A 11 -5.54 -3.33 -4.25
CA GLY A 11 -6.20 -4.59 -3.90
C GLY A 11 -7.25 -4.38 -2.81
N ALA A 12 -7.85 -3.19 -2.76
CA ALA A 12 -8.76 -2.78 -1.71
C ALA A 12 -10.00 -3.69 -1.56
N THR A 13 -10.41 -4.35 -2.64
CA THR A 13 -11.59 -5.23 -2.63
C THR A 13 -11.27 -6.67 -2.27
N GLY A 14 -9.97 -7.03 -2.16
CA GLY A 14 -9.54 -8.35 -1.75
C GLY A 14 -9.54 -8.52 -0.25
N VAL A 15 -9.34 -9.77 0.22
CA VAL A 15 -9.36 -10.09 1.65
C VAL A 15 -8.28 -9.32 2.42
N VAL A 16 -7.04 -9.34 1.92
CA VAL A 16 -5.93 -8.66 2.59
C VAL A 16 -6.10 -7.15 2.55
N GLY A 17 -6.51 -6.60 1.40
CA GLY A 17 -6.75 -5.16 1.28
C GLY A 17 -7.82 -4.66 2.22
N LYS A 18 -8.92 -5.39 2.33
CA LYS A 18 -9.99 -5.06 3.27
C LYS A 18 -9.50 -5.08 4.72
N THR A 19 -8.68 -6.09 5.06
CA THR A 19 -8.11 -6.20 6.41
C THR A 19 -7.17 -5.03 6.71
N ILE A 20 -6.34 -4.63 5.75
CA ILE A 20 -5.47 -3.47 5.91
C ILE A 20 -6.30 -2.22 6.22
N ILE A 21 -7.36 -2.00 5.47
CA ILE A 21 -8.24 -0.83 5.67
C ILE A 21 -8.88 -0.87 7.05
N GLU A 22 -9.37 -2.04 7.48
CA GLU A 22 -9.94 -2.21 8.82
C GLU A 22 -8.93 -1.92 9.93
N ILE A 23 -7.69 -2.36 9.78
CA ILE A 23 -6.64 -2.13 10.78
C ILE A 23 -6.26 -0.66 10.82
N LEU A 24 -6.16 0.00 9.69
CA LEU A 24 -5.89 1.44 9.64
C LEU A 24 -6.96 2.22 10.40
N GLU A 25 -8.22 1.80 10.27
CA GLU A 25 -9.33 2.41 10.99
C GLU A 25 -9.26 2.11 12.49
N GLN A 26 -9.06 0.84 12.86
CA GLN A 26 -8.99 0.41 14.26
C GLN A 26 -7.86 1.07 15.03
N ARG A 27 -6.72 1.28 14.37
CA ARG A 27 -5.54 1.90 14.99
C ARG A 27 -5.56 3.42 14.90
N ASP A 28 -6.61 3.97 14.34
CA ASP A 28 -6.74 5.42 14.16
C ASP A 28 -5.50 6.02 13.48
N PHE A 29 -5.03 5.33 12.43
CA PHE A 29 -3.88 5.81 11.65
C PHE A 29 -4.21 7.18 11.07
N PRO A 30 -3.28 8.14 11.11
CA PRO A 30 -3.58 9.52 10.72
C PRO A 30 -3.71 9.67 9.20
N ILE A 31 -4.87 9.36 8.67
CA ILE A 31 -5.18 9.44 7.25
C ILE A 31 -5.94 10.73 6.95
N ASN A 32 -5.40 11.51 6.02
CA ASN A 32 -6.11 12.66 5.48
C ASN A 32 -7.10 12.20 4.41
N LYS A 33 -6.64 11.43 3.43
CA LYS A 33 -7.47 10.90 2.37
C LYS A 33 -7.07 9.45 2.05
N LEU A 34 -8.07 8.58 1.96
CA LEU A 34 -7.89 7.19 1.58
C LEU A 34 -8.29 7.00 0.11
N TYR A 35 -7.38 6.40 -0.67
CA TYR A 35 -7.62 6.04 -2.06
C TYR A 35 -7.64 4.51 -2.18
N PRO A 36 -8.81 3.88 -2.14
CA PRO A 36 -8.90 2.44 -2.39
C PRO A 36 -8.79 2.19 -3.89
N LEU A 37 -7.86 1.32 -4.27
CA LEU A 37 -7.55 1.06 -5.68
C LEU A 37 -7.78 -0.41 -6.02
N ALA A 38 -8.28 -0.65 -7.20
CA ALA A 38 -8.51 -2.00 -7.72
C ALA A 38 -8.44 -1.97 -9.24
N SER A 39 -8.72 -3.12 -9.88
CA SER A 39 -8.83 -3.18 -11.35
C SER A 39 -10.09 -2.45 -11.81
N ALA A 40 -10.16 -2.17 -13.11
CA ALA A 40 -11.36 -1.57 -13.74
C ALA A 40 -12.65 -2.33 -13.42
N ARG A 41 -12.53 -3.64 -13.19
CA ARG A 41 -13.66 -4.52 -12.88
C ARG A 41 -14.34 -4.15 -11.54
N SER A 42 -13.56 -3.72 -10.57
CA SER A 42 -14.07 -3.33 -9.24
C SER A 42 -14.18 -1.82 -9.05
N ALA A 43 -13.65 -1.05 -9.98
CA ALA A 43 -13.74 0.40 -9.92
C ALA A 43 -15.21 0.85 -9.93
N GLY A 44 -15.53 1.83 -9.09
CA GLY A 44 -16.90 2.29 -8.93
C GLY A 44 -17.65 1.66 -7.75
N GLU A 45 -17.11 0.57 -7.16
CA GLU A 45 -17.64 0.05 -5.90
C GLU A 45 -17.30 1.02 -4.77
N PHE A 46 -17.99 0.88 -3.66
CA PHE A 46 -17.76 1.72 -2.49
C PHE A 46 -17.37 0.87 -1.29
N ILE A 47 -16.47 1.41 -0.47
CA ILE A 47 -16.12 0.82 0.82
C ILE A 47 -16.40 1.85 1.91
N GLU A 48 -16.55 1.38 3.15
CA GLU A 48 -16.70 2.27 4.28
C GLU A 48 -15.36 2.46 5.00
N PHE A 49 -15.05 3.71 5.33
CA PHE A 49 -13.88 4.06 6.11
C PHE A 49 -14.21 5.24 7.02
N ASN A 50 -14.04 5.04 8.33
CA ASN A 50 -14.37 6.05 9.36
C ASN A 50 -15.80 6.60 9.22
N GLY A 51 -16.74 5.70 8.89
CA GLY A 51 -18.14 6.06 8.75
C GLY A 51 -18.51 6.76 7.45
N LYS A 52 -17.57 6.87 6.50
CA LYS A 52 -17.80 7.49 5.20
C LYS A 52 -17.73 6.45 4.09
N SER A 53 -18.50 6.68 3.04
CA SER A 53 -18.46 5.88 1.82
C SER A 53 -17.34 6.41 0.92
N VAL A 54 -16.41 5.54 0.54
CA VAL A 54 -15.26 5.93 -0.30
C VAL A 54 -15.29 5.09 -1.58
N GLU A 55 -15.18 5.77 -2.71
CA GLU A 55 -15.21 5.09 -4.01
C GLU A 55 -13.90 4.38 -4.31
N VAL A 56 -14.00 3.14 -4.79
CA VAL A 56 -12.87 2.36 -5.30
C VAL A 56 -12.52 2.87 -6.69
N LEU A 57 -11.24 3.23 -6.88
CA LEU A 57 -10.75 3.81 -8.13
C LEU A 57 -9.98 2.78 -8.95
N ASP A 58 -9.95 2.99 -10.27
CA ASP A 58 -9.18 2.16 -11.18
C ASP A 58 -7.69 2.50 -11.07
N ALA A 59 -6.87 1.51 -10.70
CA ALA A 59 -5.43 1.70 -10.53
C ALA A 59 -4.74 2.17 -11.81
N ASP A 60 -5.23 1.78 -12.99
CA ASP A 60 -4.65 2.19 -14.27
C ASP A 60 -4.79 3.69 -14.53
N ASN A 61 -5.77 4.33 -13.91
CA ASN A 61 -6.03 5.76 -14.10
C ASN A 61 -5.65 6.60 -12.88
N PHE A 62 -5.04 5.99 -11.88
CA PHE A 62 -4.70 6.69 -10.65
C PHE A 62 -3.42 7.52 -10.81
N ASP A 63 -3.44 8.73 -10.29
CA ASP A 63 -2.24 9.57 -10.19
C ASP A 63 -1.52 9.23 -8.88
N TRP A 64 -0.42 8.48 -8.99
CA TRP A 64 0.33 8.00 -7.83
C TRP A 64 0.98 9.11 -7.02
N SER A 65 1.13 10.31 -7.57
CA SER A 65 1.66 11.44 -6.82
C SER A 65 0.71 11.96 -5.76
N LEU A 66 -0.56 11.55 -5.80
CA LEU A 66 -1.56 11.95 -4.82
C LEU A 66 -1.39 11.23 -3.48
N ALA A 67 -0.76 10.05 -3.47
CA ALA A 67 -0.60 9.25 -2.26
C ALA A 67 0.84 9.35 -1.74
N GLN A 68 0.98 9.52 -0.44
CA GLN A 68 2.29 9.52 0.22
C GLN A 68 2.73 8.11 0.61
N ILE A 69 1.77 7.27 0.97
CA ILE A 69 2.01 5.87 1.39
C ILE A 69 1.04 4.98 0.63
N GLY A 70 1.53 3.86 0.11
CA GLY A 70 0.70 2.88 -0.58
C GLY A 70 0.90 1.48 0.00
N PHE A 71 -0.20 0.81 0.34
CA PHE A 71 -0.20 -0.59 0.76
C PHE A 71 -0.63 -1.44 -0.42
N PHE A 72 0.25 -2.35 -0.87
CA PHE A 72 0.03 -3.17 -2.05
C PHE A 72 -0.24 -4.62 -1.64
N SER A 73 -1.39 -5.15 -2.05
CA SER A 73 -1.83 -6.50 -1.69
C SER A 73 -2.59 -7.21 -2.82
N ALA A 74 -2.34 -6.82 -4.06
CA ALA A 74 -3.09 -7.33 -5.21
C ALA A 74 -2.33 -8.40 -6.03
N GLY A 75 -1.29 -9.02 -5.45
CA GLY A 75 -0.49 -10.04 -6.10
C GLY A 75 0.78 -9.50 -6.73
N GLY A 76 1.75 -10.41 -6.97
CA GLY A 76 3.09 -10.04 -7.43
C GLY A 76 3.12 -9.33 -8.77
N SER A 77 2.36 -9.83 -9.76
CA SER A 77 2.34 -9.22 -11.10
C SER A 77 1.77 -7.81 -11.07
N THR A 78 0.78 -7.56 -10.22
CA THR A 78 0.19 -6.23 -10.05
C THR A 78 1.19 -5.29 -9.38
N SER A 79 1.91 -5.75 -8.35
CA SER A 79 2.97 -4.98 -7.73
C SER A 79 4.10 -4.67 -8.72
N ALA A 80 4.51 -5.64 -9.54
CA ALA A 80 5.53 -5.42 -10.56
C ALA A 80 5.15 -4.31 -11.53
N LYS A 81 3.86 -4.18 -11.83
CA LYS A 81 3.35 -3.16 -12.75
C LYS A 81 3.31 -1.76 -12.10
N TYR A 82 2.76 -1.67 -10.89
CA TYR A 82 2.43 -0.36 -10.29
C TYR A 82 3.45 0.16 -9.28
N ALA A 83 4.19 -0.71 -8.59
CA ALA A 83 5.09 -0.24 -7.54
C ALA A 83 6.20 0.67 -8.07
N PRO A 84 6.85 0.37 -9.22
CA PRO A 84 7.82 1.31 -9.76
C PRO A 84 7.22 2.67 -10.12
N MET A 85 6.02 2.68 -10.67
CA MET A 85 5.32 3.92 -11.02
C MET A 85 5.03 4.75 -9.77
N ALA A 86 4.54 4.09 -8.72
CA ALA A 86 4.22 4.74 -7.45
C ALA A 86 5.49 5.30 -6.80
N GLY A 87 6.55 4.49 -6.73
CA GLY A 87 7.82 4.92 -6.16
C GLY A 87 8.42 6.12 -6.87
N GLU A 88 8.41 6.11 -8.20
CA GLU A 88 8.90 7.23 -9.00
C GLU A 88 8.09 8.51 -8.79
N ALA A 89 6.81 8.37 -8.50
CA ALA A 89 5.93 9.51 -8.22
C ALA A 89 6.04 10.04 -6.78
N GLY A 90 6.89 9.41 -5.96
CA GLY A 90 7.11 9.83 -4.58
C GLY A 90 6.25 9.12 -3.53
N CYS A 91 5.47 8.12 -3.94
CA CYS A 91 4.70 7.30 -3.02
C CYS A 91 5.60 6.22 -2.40
N ILE A 92 5.58 6.11 -1.08
CA ILE A 92 6.31 5.05 -0.38
C ILE A 92 5.43 3.81 -0.38
N VAL A 93 5.87 2.75 -1.06
CA VAL A 93 5.11 1.52 -1.24
C VAL A 93 5.50 0.51 -0.17
N ILE A 94 4.51 0.01 0.55
CA ILE A 94 4.68 -1.13 1.45
C ILE A 94 4.01 -2.32 0.74
N ASP A 95 4.85 -3.22 0.20
CA ASP A 95 4.40 -4.31 -0.65
C ASP A 95 4.24 -5.59 0.15
N ASN A 96 3.03 -6.10 0.21
CA ASN A 96 2.71 -7.33 0.91
C ASN A 96 2.82 -8.57 0.03
N THR A 97 3.20 -8.41 -1.24
CA THR A 97 3.41 -9.54 -2.16
C THR A 97 4.85 -10.03 -2.08
N SER A 98 5.15 -11.13 -2.77
CA SER A 98 6.51 -11.69 -2.81
C SER A 98 7.41 -11.05 -3.85
N GLU A 99 6.90 -10.12 -4.65
CA GLU A 99 7.58 -9.62 -5.86
C GLU A 99 8.99 -9.09 -5.60
N TYR A 100 9.16 -8.29 -4.54
CA TYR A 100 10.41 -7.59 -4.28
C TYR A 100 11.22 -8.14 -3.11
N ARG A 101 10.83 -9.27 -2.53
CA ARG A 101 11.48 -9.78 -1.30
C ARG A 101 12.94 -10.13 -1.48
N TYR A 102 13.36 -10.47 -2.68
CA TYR A 102 14.75 -10.87 -2.99
C TYR A 102 15.52 -9.82 -3.78
N GLU A 103 14.96 -8.65 -3.99
CA GLU A 103 15.67 -7.56 -4.67
C GLU A 103 16.68 -6.91 -3.71
N PRO A 104 17.96 -6.85 -4.07
CA PRO A 104 18.99 -6.37 -3.15
C PRO A 104 18.87 -4.90 -2.78
N ASP A 105 18.25 -4.07 -3.62
CA ASP A 105 18.07 -2.65 -3.38
C ASP A 105 16.74 -2.29 -2.74
N ILE A 106 15.91 -3.30 -2.42
CA ILE A 106 14.63 -3.10 -1.74
C ILE A 106 14.70 -3.76 -0.37
N PRO A 107 14.51 -3.00 0.73
CA PRO A 107 14.59 -3.59 2.06
C PRO A 107 13.40 -4.52 2.32
N LEU A 108 13.70 -5.72 2.81
CA LEU A 108 12.72 -6.65 3.36
C LEU A 108 12.70 -6.42 4.86
N VAL A 109 11.59 -5.91 5.38
CA VAL A 109 11.54 -5.44 6.77
C VAL A 109 10.54 -6.25 7.58
N VAL A 110 11.03 -6.82 8.67
CA VAL A 110 10.23 -7.38 9.75
C VAL A 110 10.46 -6.47 10.95
N PRO A 111 9.50 -5.60 11.32
CA PRO A 111 9.77 -4.56 12.32
C PRO A 111 10.32 -5.07 13.65
N GLU A 112 9.93 -6.28 14.06
CA GLU A 112 10.39 -6.88 15.31
C GLU A 112 11.81 -7.43 15.21
N VAL A 113 12.36 -7.58 14.00
CA VAL A 113 13.64 -8.25 13.76
C VAL A 113 14.70 -7.28 13.21
N ASN A 114 14.37 -6.56 12.14
CA ASN A 114 15.33 -5.71 11.44
C ASN A 114 14.78 -4.33 11.07
N PRO A 115 14.23 -3.56 12.03
CA PRO A 115 13.65 -2.25 11.72
C PRO A 115 14.66 -1.27 11.12
N GLN A 116 15.95 -1.45 11.38
CA GLN A 116 17.00 -0.60 10.82
C GLN A 116 17.08 -0.69 9.29
N ALA A 117 16.65 -1.81 8.68
CA ALA A 117 16.65 -1.95 7.24
C ALA A 117 15.70 -0.97 6.55
N LEU A 118 14.75 -0.40 7.29
CA LEU A 118 13.83 0.63 6.78
C LEU A 118 14.57 1.85 6.25
N ALA A 119 15.76 2.14 6.75
CA ALA A 119 16.54 3.29 6.27
C ALA A 119 16.83 3.23 4.77
N ASP A 120 16.78 2.04 4.17
CA ASP A 120 17.06 1.84 2.75
C ASP A 120 15.82 2.02 1.86
N TYR A 121 14.67 2.44 2.42
CA TYR A 121 13.44 2.58 1.64
C TYR A 121 13.59 3.57 0.47
N ARG A 122 14.48 4.55 0.62
CA ARG A 122 14.69 5.60 -0.37
C ARG A 122 15.33 5.11 -1.66
N ASN A 123 15.90 3.91 -1.68
CA ASN A 123 16.50 3.36 -2.88
C ASN A 123 15.51 3.32 -4.03
N ARG A 124 14.27 2.86 -3.78
CA ARG A 124 13.22 2.80 -4.80
C ARG A 124 11.84 3.22 -4.26
N ASN A 125 11.78 3.72 -3.03
CA ASN A 125 10.53 4.01 -2.30
C ASN A 125 9.64 2.78 -2.18
N ILE A 126 10.23 1.59 -2.12
CA ILE A 126 9.51 0.32 -1.95
C ILE A 126 10.08 -0.40 -0.74
N ILE A 127 9.18 -0.88 0.11
CA ILE A 127 9.51 -1.71 1.26
C ILE A 127 8.80 -3.04 1.06
N ALA A 128 9.53 -4.15 1.11
CA ALA A 128 8.94 -5.49 1.01
C ALA A 128 8.56 -5.98 2.41
N ASN A 129 7.36 -6.53 2.52
CA ASN A 129 6.86 -7.14 3.74
C ASN A 129 7.04 -8.65 3.64
N PRO A 130 7.41 -9.36 4.73
CA PRO A 130 7.62 -10.80 4.66
C PRO A 130 6.31 -11.57 4.52
N ASN A 131 6.42 -12.88 4.24
CA ASN A 131 5.27 -13.75 4.14
C ASN A 131 4.51 -13.79 5.46
N CYS A 132 3.20 -13.60 5.41
CA CYS A 132 2.36 -13.50 6.61
C CYS A 132 2.34 -14.81 7.43
N SER A 133 2.58 -15.96 6.80
CA SER A 133 2.60 -17.24 7.52
C SER A 133 3.95 -17.60 8.13
N THR A 134 5.01 -16.83 7.85
CA THR A 134 6.36 -17.08 8.38
C THR A 134 6.84 -16.01 9.35
N ILE A 135 6.08 -14.99 9.54
CA ILE A 135 6.44 -13.85 10.39
C ILE A 135 6.38 -14.19 11.89
#